data_7c5458affe8b58fdd747f175638f1038
#
_entry.id   7c5458affe8b58fdd747f175638f1038
#
_cell.length_a   1.000
_cell.length_b   1.000
_cell.length_c   1.000
_cell.angle_alpha   90.00
_cell.angle_beta   90.00
_cell.angle_gamma   90.00
#
_symmetry.space_group_name_H-M   'P 1'
#
loop_
_entity.id
_entity.type
_entity.pdbx_description
1 polymer ?
#
loop_
_entity_poly.entity_id
_entity_poly.type
_entity_poly.pdbx_seq_one_letter_code
_entity_poly.pdbx_strand_id
1 'polypeptide(L)'
;MSNGNLIICDPEEGYAQALAYYLMHKKEFGMEVQVYDRIEKVQEIADRTKIQILFVAAEYEAEERKKVPAEQKFLLTGAGNSQVLEDETALYKYQSGEKIVKLLLENVDAQESENILLGQAAGKQ
;
A
#
# COMPACT_ATOMS: atom_id res chain seq x y z
N MET A 1 -2.25 -18.52 -7.04
CA MET A 1 -1.56 -18.12 -5.82
C MET A 1 -1.16 -16.66 -5.89
N SER A 2 -1.46 -15.88 -4.87
CA SER A 2 -1.15 -14.45 -4.91
C SER A 2 0.32 -14.23 -4.61
N ASN A 3 0.86 -13.12 -5.12
CA ASN A 3 2.24 -12.74 -4.89
C ASN A 3 2.40 -11.91 -3.63
N GLY A 4 1.44 -11.98 -2.75
CA GLY A 4 1.47 -11.24 -1.52
C GLY A 4 0.26 -10.34 -1.40
N ASN A 5 0.22 -9.58 -0.31
CA ASN A 5 -0.92 -8.73 -0.02
C ASN A 5 -0.53 -7.27 0.01
N LEU A 6 -1.45 -6.44 -0.42
CA LEU A 6 -1.35 -4.99 -0.34
C LEU A 6 -2.57 -4.50 0.41
N ILE A 7 -2.36 -3.76 1.49
CA ILE A 7 -3.46 -3.25 2.31
C ILE A 7 -3.48 -1.73 2.21
N ILE A 8 -4.67 -1.19 1.98
CA ILE A 8 -4.90 0.25 1.99
C ILE A 8 -5.73 0.56 3.22
N CYS A 9 -5.17 1.35 4.14
CA CYS A 9 -5.84 1.72 5.36
C CYS A 9 -5.99 3.23 5.41
N ASP A 10 -7.21 3.72 5.23
CA ASP A 10 -7.46 5.16 5.11
C ASP A 10 -8.87 5.45 5.57
N PRO A 11 -9.06 6.44 6.47
CA PRO A 11 -10.42 6.78 6.91
C PRO A 11 -11.24 7.42 5.80
N GLU A 12 -10.60 7.90 4.76
CA GLU A 12 -11.29 8.44 3.60
C GLU A 12 -11.69 7.27 2.70
N GLU A 13 -12.84 6.69 2.99
CA GLU A 13 -13.26 5.44 2.37
C GLU A 13 -13.38 5.54 0.85
N GLY A 14 -13.92 6.65 0.37
CA GLY A 14 -14.07 6.83 -1.08
C GLY A 14 -12.74 6.81 -1.80
N TYR A 15 -11.73 7.44 -1.20
CA TYR A 15 -10.40 7.43 -1.78
C TYR A 15 -9.82 6.01 -1.79
N ALA A 16 -9.92 5.33 -0.66
CA ALA A 16 -9.33 3.99 -0.54
C ALA A 16 -9.98 3.02 -1.51
N GLN A 17 -11.30 3.09 -1.65
CA GLN A 17 -12.01 2.22 -2.58
C GLN A 17 -11.60 2.50 -4.02
N ALA A 18 -11.45 3.79 -4.37
CA ALA A 18 -11.07 4.14 -5.74
C ALA A 18 -9.66 3.63 -6.06
N LEU A 19 -8.74 3.78 -5.13
CA LEU A 19 -7.39 3.28 -5.36
C LEU A 19 -7.38 1.76 -5.48
N ALA A 20 -8.11 1.08 -4.61
CA ALA A 20 -8.20 -0.36 -4.67
C ALA A 20 -8.78 -0.83 -5.99
N TYR A 21 -9.83 -0.15 -6.43
CA TYR A 21 -10.47 -0.49 -7.70
C TYR A 21 -9.46 -0.37 -8.84
N TYR A 22 -8.71 0.73 -8.85
CA TYR A 22 -7.70 0.93 -9.89
C TYR A 22 -6.68 -0.21 -9.89
N LEU A 23 -6.17 -0.55 -8.71
CA LEU A 23 -5.15 -1.60 -8.62
C LEU A 23 -5.69 -2.96 -9.01
N MET A 24 -6.89 -3.29 -8.57
CA MET A 24 -7.46 -4.60 -8.87
C MET A 24 -7.79 -4.77 -10.34
N HIS A 25 -8.02 -3.67 -11.04
CA HIS A 25 -8.34 -3.73 -12.46
C HIS A 25 -7.14 -3.46 -13.35
N LYS A 26 -5.97 -3.25 -12.76
CA LYS A 26 -4.75 -3.10 -13.53
C LYS A 26 -4.28 -4.48 -13.96
N LYS A 27 -4.13 -4.64 -15.26
CA LYS A 27 -3.98 -5.96 -15.86
C LYS A 27 -2.80 -6.76 -15.31
N GLU A 28 -1.66 -6.09 -15.09
CA GLU A 28 -0.45 -6.77 -14.65
C GLU A 28 -0.32 -6.86 -13.14
N PHE A 29 -1.24 -6.27 -12.39
CA PHE A 29 -1.09 -6.22 -10.95
C PHE A 29 -1.41 -7.58 -10.34
N GLY A 30 -0.44 -8.13 -9.61
CA GLY A 30 -0.55 -9.50 -9.15
C GLY A 30 -0.75 -9.70 -7.67
N MET A 31 -1.03 -8.63 -6.93
CA MET A 31 -1.19 -8.74 -5.49
C MET A 31 -2.66 -8.73 -5.10
N GLU A 32 -2.95 -9.32 -3.95
CA GLU A 32 -4.28 -9.26 -3.36
C GLU A 32 -4.43 -7.91 -2.65
N VAL A 33 -5.50 -7.18 -2.97
CA VAL A 33 -5.71 -5.83 -2.44
C VAL A 33 -6.86 -5.87 -1.45
N GLN A 34 -6.64 -5.31 -0.26
CA GLN A 34 -7.65 -5.22 0.79
C GLN A 34 -7.73 -3.79 1.29
N VAL A 35 -8.93 -3.36 1.66
CA VAL A 35 -9.18 -1.99 2.10
C VAL A 35 -9.80 -1.99 3.49
N TYR A 36 -9.29 -1.12 4.35
CA TYR A 36 -9.80 -0.95 5.69
C TYR A 36 -9.85 0.53 6.02
N ASP A 37 -10.86 0.92 6.80
CA ASP A 37 -10.98 2.30 7.25
C ASP A 37 -10.61 2.48 8.72
N ARG A 38 -10.28 1.39 9.40
CA ARG A 38 -9.90 1.42 10.82
C ARG A 38 -8.56 0.74 11.01
N ILE A 39 -7.63 1.47 11.58
CA ILE A 39 -6.28 0.93 11.75
C ILE A 39 -6.26 -0.24 12.72
N GLU A 40 -7.22 -0.29 13.65
CA GLU A 40 -7.29 -1.41 14.59
C GLU A 40 -7.48 -2.74 13.86
N LYS A 41 -8.24 -2.74 12.77
CA LYS A 41 -8.42 -3.95 11.98
C LYS A 41 -7.10 -4.40 11.35
N VAL A 42 -6.33 -3.44 10.87
CA VAL A 42 -5.05 -3.77 10.24
C VAL A 42 -4.06 -4.26 11.29
N GLN A 43 -4.11 -3.70 12.49
CA GLN A 43 -3.28 -4.18 13.59
C GLN A 43 -3.56 -5.65 13.89
N GLU A 44 -4.82 -6.04 13.89
CA GLU A 44 -5.19 -7.44 14.10
C GLU A 44 -4.64 -8.34 13.01
N ILE A 45 -4.71 -7.86 11.77
CA ILE A 45 -4.19 -8.63 10.65
C ILE A 45 -2.68 -8.80 10.78
N ALA A 46 -1.99 -7.73 11.16
CA ALA A 46 -0.53 -7.78 11.28
C ALA A 46 -0.07 -8.78 12.35
N ASP A 47 -0.93 -9.02 13.36
CA ASP A 47 -0.60 -9.99 14.40
C ASP A 47 -0.65 -11.43 13.89
N ARG A 48 -1.33 -11.66 12.78
CA ARG A 48 -1.53 -13.02 12.28
C ARG A 48 -0.90 -13.27 10.92
N THR A 49 -0.69 -12.21 10.15
CA THR A 49 -0.26 -12.33 8.77
C THR A 49 0.76 -11.26 8.46
N LYS A 50 1.78 -11.65 7.72
CA LYS A 50 2.76 -10.68 7.26
C LYS A 50 2.15 -9.79 6.20
N ILE A 51 2.30 -8.48 6.36
CA ILE A 51 1.83 -7.51 5.39
C ILE A 51 3.02 -7.12 4.51
N GLN A 52 2.88 -7.32 3.22
CA GLN A 52 3.97 -6.99 2.33
C GLN A 52 3.99 -5.51 1.99
N ILE A 53 2.85 -4.97 1.55
CA ILE A 53 2.77 -3.56 1.20
C ILE A 53 1.61 -2.94 1.95
N LEU A 54 1.90 -1.86 2.66
CA LEU A 54 0.89 -1.13 3.40
C LEU A 54 0.86 0.32 2.93
N PHE A 55 -0.30 0.77 2.50
CA PHE A 55 -0.61 2.19 2.33
C PHE A 55 -1.44 2.61 3.53
N VAL A 56 -0.88 3.46 4.38
CA VAL A 56 -1.58 3.86 5.60
C VAL A 56 -1.67 5.39 5.65
N ALA A 57 -2.85 5.89 5.99
CA ALA A 57 -3.10 7.32 5.97
C ALA A 57 -2.42 8.05 7.11
N ALA A 58 -1.96 9.26 6.83
CA ALA A 58 -1.30 10.09 7.82
C ALA A 58 -2.26 10.59 8.90
N GLU A 59 -3.58 10.47 8.67
CA GLU A 59 -4.57 10.86 9.67
C GLU A 59 -4.53 9.98 10.91
N TYR A 60 -4.06 8.73 10.77
CA TYR A 60 -3.91 7.88 11.95
C TYR A 60 -2.68 8.32 12.75
N GLU A 61 -2.78 8.21 14.07
CA GLU A 61 -1.68 8.62 14.93
C GLU A 61 -0.43 7.79 14.68
N ALA A 62 0.72 8.43 14.80
CA ALA A 62 1.99 7.73 14.60
C ALA A 62 2.13 6.52 15.51
N GLU A 63 1.67 6.66 16.77
CA GLU A 63 1.76 5.54 17.71
C GLU A 63 0.95 4.34 17.25
N GLU A 64 -0.19 4.58 16.61
CA GLU A 64 -0.99 3.49 16.09
C GLU A 64 -0.38 2.88 14.83
N ARG A 65 0.21 3.73 14.00
CA ARG A 65 0.86 3.24 12.78
C ARG A 65 2.07 2.38 13.09
N LYS A 66 2.78 2.70 14.17
CA LYS A 66 3.94 1.91 14.58
C LYS A 66 3.59 0.46 14.88
N LYS A 67 2.33 0.20 15.22
CA LYS A 67 1.88 -1.13 15.58
C LYS A 67 1.59 -2.02 14.37
N VAL A 68 1.76 -1.48 13.17
CA VAL A 68 1.50 -2.25 11.95
C VAL A 68 2.78 -2.36 11.15
N PRO A 69 3.55 -3.41 11.36
CA PRO A 69 4.76 -3.61 10.55
C PRO A 69 4.39 -4.12 9.16
N ALA A 70 5.18 -3.72 8.19
CA ALA A 70 5.00 -4.18 6.81
C ALA A 70 6.37 -4.16 6.15
N GLU A 71 6.51 -4.94 5.09
CA GLU A 71 7.80 -4.96 4.40
C GLU A 71 8.06 -3.64 3.70
N GLN A 72 7.02 -3.09 3.08
CA GLN A 72 7.08 -1.76 2.49
C GLN A 72 5.90 -0.97 3.02
N LYS A 73 6.17 0.19 3.60
CA LYS A 73 5.14 0.97 4.26
C LYS A 73 5.13 2.37 3.67
N PHE A 74 4.02 2.75 3.10
CA PHE A 74 3.85 4.06 2.48
C PHE A 74 2.86 4.88 3.29
N LEU A 75 3.26 6.10 3.61
CA LEU A 75 2.39 7.01 4.34
C LEU A 75 1.63 7.87 3.34
N LEU A 76 0.32 7.69 3.30
CA LEU A 76 -0.53 8.46 2.39
C LEU A 76 -0.74 9.84 2.99
N THR A 77 -0.21 10.85 2.34
CA THR A 77 -0.27 12.22 2.85
C THR A 77 -1.19 13.06 1.99
N GLY A 78 -1.92 13.97 2.65
CA GLY A 78 -2.71 14.97 1.96
C GLY A 78 -2.04 16.32 2.04
N ALA A 79 -2.84 17.37 2.09
CA ALA A 79 -2.32 18.72 2.31
C ALA A 79 -1.87 18.85 3.76
N GLY A 80 -0.82 19.62 3.99
CA GLY A 80 -0.35 19.85 5.34
C GLY A 80 0.85 18.99 5.69
N ASN A 81 1.34 19.18 6.91
CA ASN A 81 2.52 18.47 7.37
C ASN A 81 2.13 17.22 8.09
N SER A 82 2.88 16.16 7.86
CA SER A 82 2.65 14.88 8.51
C SER A 82 3.96 14.38 9.10
N GLN A 83 3.85 13.71 10.25
CA GLN A 83 5.00 13.07 10.85
C GLN A 83 5.26 11.75 10.12
N VAL A 84 6.40 11.65 9.46
CA VAL A 84 6.77 10.45 8.73
C VAL A 84 7.70 9.63 9.62
N LEU A 85 7.32 8.39 9.88
CA LEU A 85 8.14 7.51 10.69
C LEU A 85 9.31 6.98 9.88
N GLU A 86 10.30 6.44 10.59
CA GLU A 86 11.54 6.00 9.96
C GLU A 86 11.31 4.92 8.92
N ASP A 87 10.33 4.04 9.16
CA ASP A 87 10.06 2.93 8.25
C ASP A 87 9.00 3.27 7.21
N GLU A 88 8.58 4.52 7.14
CA GLU A 88 7.54 4.95 6.21
C GLU A 88 8.13 5.77 5.08
N THR A 89 7.54 5.62 3.90
CA THR A 89 7.87 6.46 2.75
C THR A 89 6.64 7.31 2.44
N ALA A 90 6.79 8.62 2.50
CA ALA A 90 5.67 9.51 2.27
C ALA A 90 5.26 9.48 0.80
N LEU A 91 3.95 9.45 0.57
CA LEU A 91 3.39 9.38 -0.77
C LEU A 91 2.14 10.25 -0.81
N TYR A 92 2.15 11.26 -1.68
CA TYR A 92 1.00 12.13 -1.81
C TYR A 92 -0.17 11.35 -2.39
N LYS A 93 -1.30 11.35 -1.68
CA LYS A 93 -2.41 10.46 -2.04
C LYS A 93 -3.28 10.99 -3.18
N TYR A 94 -3.33 12.31 -3.37
CA TYR A 94 -4.23 12.89 -4.38
C TYR A 94 -3.53 13.04 -5.71
N GLN A 95 -3.11 11.92 -6.25
CA GLN A 95 -2.52 11.85 -7.57
C GLN A 95 -3.06 10.60 -8.26
N SER A 96 -2.79 10.46 -9.55
CA SER A 96 -3.36 9.36 -10.31
C SER A 96 -2.89 8.01 -9.78
N GLY A 97 -3.71 6.98 -9.97
CA GLY A 97 -3.30 5.64 -9.61
C GLY A 97 -2.05 5.20 -10.35
N GLU A 98 -1.91 5.65 -11.59
CA GLU A 98 -0.73 5.33 -12.38
C GLU A 98 0.54 5.88 -11.74
N LYS A 99 0.48 7.11 -11.23
CA LYS A 99 1.64 7.69 -10.55
C LYS A 99 1.92 6.99 -9.23
N ILE A 100 0.88 6.57 -8.53
CA ILE A 100 1.05 5.85 -7.28
C ILE A 100 1.76 4.52 -7.54
N VAL A 101 1.35 3.80 -8.57
CA VAL A 101 2.01 2.54 -8.91
C VAL A 101 3.47 2.78 -9.29
N LYS A 102 3.72 3.83 -10.05
CA LYS A 102 5.09 4.15 -10.44
C LYS A 102 5.97 4.41 -9.22
N LEU A 103 5.45 5.20 -8.26
CA LEU A 103 6.20 5.48 -7.04
C LEU A 103 6.41 4.22 -6.21
N LEU A 104 5.41 3.36 -6.16
CA LEU A 104 5.53 2.08 -5.47
C LEU A 104 6.68 1.27 -6.06
N LEU A 105 6.70 1.15 -7.37
CA LEU A 105 7.73 0.33 -8.02
C LEU A 105 9.12 0.93 -7.89
N GLU A 106 9.21 2.26 -7.82
CA GLU A 106 10.50 2.91 -7.65
C GLU A 106 11.08 2.72 -6.26
N ASN A 107 10.25 2.37 -5.29
CA ASN A 107 10.67 2.25 -3.90
C ASN A 107 10.83 0.81 -3.44
N VAL A 108 10.75 -0.15 -4.35
CA VAL A 108 10.95 -1.56 -4.02
C VAL A 108 12.07 -2.09 -4.90
N ASP A 109 12.66 -3.22 -4.50
CA ASP A 109 13.73 -3.78 -5.30
C ASP A 109 13.16 -4.54 -6.50
N ALA A 110 14.04 -5.02 -7.37
CA ALA A 110 13.64 -5.66 -8.61
C ALA A 110 12.79 -6.89 -8.38
N GLN A 111 13.15 -7.68 -7.38
CA GLN A 111 12.40 -8.91 -7.09
C GLN A 111 11.00 -8.58 -6.60
N GLU A 112 10.89 -7.56 -5.76
CA GLU A 112 9.57 -7.16 -5.27
C GLU A 112 8.71 -6.61 -6.41
N SER A 113 9.32 -5.89 -7.35
CA SER A 113 8.59 -5.41 -8.53
C SER A 113 8.01 -6.55 -9.33
N GLU A 114 8.75 -7.63 -9.48
CA GLU A 114 8.24 -8.79 -10.20
C GLU A 114 7.07 -9.41 -9.47
N ASN A 115 7.11 -9.44 -8.15
CA ASN A 115 6.01 -9.98 -7.37
C ASN A 115 4.75 -9.11 -7.52
N ILE A 116 4.93 -7.81 -7.63
CA ILE A 116 3.81 -6.88 -7.78
C ILE A 116 3.22 -6.96 -9.18
N LEU A 117 4.07 -7.00 -10.19
CA LEU A 117 3.62 -6.98 -11.59
C LEU A 117 3.71 -8.38 -12.18
N LEU A 118 2.71 -9.16 -11.91
CA LEU A 118 2.66 -10.56 -12.33
C LEU A 118 2.78 -10.72 -13.84
N GLY A 119 2.01 -9.94 -14.57
CA GLY A 119 2.01 -10.05 -16.03
C GLY A 119 3.34 -9.69 -16.64
N GLN A 120 4.00 -8.70 -16.05
CA GLN A 120 5.28 -8.26 -16.58
C GLN A 120 6.35 -9.33 -16.37
N ALA A 121 6.36 -9.95 -15.22
CA ALA A 121 7.32 -11.02 -14.96
C ALA A 121 7.14 -12.17 -15.95
N ALA A 122 5.90 -12.54 -16.22
CA ALA A 122 5.61 -13.59 -17.17
C ALA A 122 5.99 -13.19 -18.58
N GLY A 123 5.82 -11.92 -18.90
CA GLY A 123 6.08 -11.43 -20.24
C GLY A 123 7.55 -11.39 -20.63
N LYS A 124 8.42 -11.63 -19.71
CA LYS A 124 9.86 -11.59 -19.98
C LYS A 124 10.37 -12.81 -20.69
N GLN A 125 9.57 -13.78 -20.89
CA GLN A 125 9.99 -15.05 -21.49
C GLN A 125 10.58 -14.95 -22.87
#